data_86ee6a682879789ef9a8334a2719adfb
#
_entry.id   86ee6a682879789ef9a8334a2719adfb
#
_cell.length_a   1.000
_cell.length_b   1.000
_cell.length_c   1.000
_cell.angle_alpha   90.00
_cell.angle_beta   90.00
_cell.angle_gamma   90.00
#
_symmetry.space_group_name_H-M   'P 1'
#
loop_
_entity.id
_entity.type
_entity.pdbx_description
1 polymer ?
#
loop_
_entity_poly.entity_id
_entity_poly.type
_entity_poly.pdbx_seq_one_letter_code
_entity_poly.pdbx_strand_id
1 'polypeptide(L)'
;MLPNRFKMLTVLTAALIAGQVSAAGGGAGDMKQPKEVGKVLRKHQRYSEEEIKNERARLAAVGERVNQIFTLLGGETALQKGQAGTALAAYMLMLERTKSPEIAERALEMAVSLNAFEQAEMIYQKWRQIEPIPGEAQKRAGWLRSVLKGEENQRLDGLEEVLAQSDDMQKRRVFLLLAQAAVRQDGLAEKASEAVNRAALKYRHMPEAAVADAVFSLQVREKDKAIAALQRLSKLDAEILPPTFIALRLTARQYPEILDGFFQQTDTRNLSSAWQEMEIMNLVSLRRPDDAYKRLKVLLETNPDADLYIQAAILAANRKEGASVIDGYAEKAYGRGTGEQRGRAAMTAAMIYADRRDYAKVRQWLEKVSAPEYLFDKGVLAAAAAAELDGAKPALRLIGKVRKLPEQQGRYFTADNLSKIQMLALSKLPDIREALRGLDKIIEKPPAGSNTELAAEALVQRSIVYDWLGKRKKMIADLEAALKLTPDNAQIMNNLGYSLLSDSKRLDEGFALLQTAYQINPDDTAVNDSIGWAYYLKGDAESALPYLRYSFESRPEPEVAAHLGEVLWALGERDRAVDVWTQAAHLTGDKKIWRETLKRHGITLPKLSRKPRK
;
A
#
# COMPACT_ATOMS: atom_id res chain seq x y z
N MET A 1 6.09 -43.10 56.28
CA MET A 1 5.89 -41.67 56.62
C MET A 1 5.86 -40.79 55.36
N LEU A 2 4.84 -40.92 54.53
CA LEU A 2 4.72 -40.20 53.24
C LEU A 2 3.30 -39.66 52.92
N PRO A 3 2.47 -39.19 53.89
CA PRO A 3 1.19 -38.57 53.52
C PRO A 3 1.17 -37.02 53.54
N ASN A 4 2.17 -36.35 54.13
CA ASN A 4 2.08 -34.89 54.31
C ASN A 4 2.63 -34.04 53.14
N ARG A 5 3.47 -34.63 52.27
CA ARG A 5 3.96 -33.88 51.08
C ARG A 5 2.91 -33.70 49.99
N PHE A 6 1.97 -34.63 49.88
CA PHE A 6 0.91 -34.56 48.87
C PHE A 6 -0.15 -33.48 49.19
N LYS A 7 -0.47 -33.24 50.48
CA LYS A 7 -1.42 -32.18 50.85
C LYS A 7 -0.87 -30.78 50.67
N MET A 8 0.46 -30.62 50.76
CA MET A 8 1.11 -29.31 50.50
C MET A 8 1.18 -28.99 49.01
N LEU A 9 1.31 -30.00 48.14
CA LEU A 9 1.28 -29.82 46.69
C LEU A 9 -0.11 -29.43 46.17
N THR A 10 -1.18 -29.94 46.79
CA THR A 10 -2.57 -29.63 46.39
C THR A 10 -2.98 -28.21 46.79
N VAL A 11 -2.46 -27.67 47.89
CA VAL A 11 -2.70 -26.27 48.29
C VAL A 11 -1.87 -25.30 47.41
N LEU A 12 -0.69 -25.71 46.97
CA LEU A 12 0.15 -24.93 46.06
C LEU A 12 -0.43 -24.86 44.66
N THR A 13 -1.02 -25.95 44.13
CA THR A 13 -1.70 -25.95 42.84
C THR A 13 -2.97 -25.10 42.86
N ALA A 14 -3.73 -25.10 43.95
CA ALA A 14 -4.92 -24.25 44.09
C ALA A 14 -4.57 -22.74 44.17
N ALA A 15 -3.46 -22.39 44.80
CA ALA A 15 -2.99 -20.99 44.88
C ALA A 15 -2.41 -20.51 43.54
N LEU A 16 -1.82 -21.38 42.73
CA LEU A 16 -1.31 -21.08 41.38
C LEU A 16 -2.48 -20.91 40.37
N ILE A 17 -3.53 -21.70 40.48
CA ILE A 17 -4.73 -21.60 39.62
C ILE A 17 -5.54 -20.32 39.92
N ALA A 18 -5.61 -19.89 41.19
CA ALA A 18 -6.28 -18.66 41.59
C ALA A 18 -5.55 -17.38 41.07
N GLY A 19 -4.24 -17.43 40.90
CA GLY A 19 -3.44 -16.33 40.33
C GLY A 19 -3.61 -16.12 38.81
N GLN A 20 -4.01 -17.17 38.10
CA GLN A 20 -4.19 -17.09 36.63
C GLN A 20 -5.54 -16.54 36.18
N VAL A 21 -6.57 -16.62 37.00
CA VAL A 21 -7.90 -16.09 36.66
C VAL A 21 -7.97 -14.56 36.80
N SER A 22 -7.00 -13.95 37.51
CA SER A 22 -6.94 -12.50 37.75
C SER A 22 -6.27 -11.70 36.63
N ALA A 23 -5.60 -12.36 35.66
CA ALA A 23 -4.90 -11.69 34.57
C ALA A 23 -5.77 -11.43 33.32
N ALA A 24 -7.00 -11.93 33.31
CA ALA A 24 -7.89 -11.86 32.15
C ALA A 24 -9.12 -10.94 32.28
N GLY A 25 -9.19 -10.11 33.32
CA GLY A 25 -10.30 -9.17 33.45
C GLY A 25 -10.06 -8.13 34.53
N GLY A 26 -10.11 -6.86 34.15
CA GLY A 26 -9.78 -5.73 35.01
C GLY A 26 -10.59 -5.61 36.29
N GLY A 27 -9.93 -5.18 37.33
CA GLY A 27 -10.49 -4.76 38.59
C GLY A 27 -9.51 -4.99 39.72
N ALA A 28 -8.80 -3.94 40.16
CA ALA A 28 -7.99 -3.97 41.35
C ALA A 28 -8.89 -4.14 42.58
N GLY A 29 -9.06 -5.37 43.01
CA GLY A 29 -9.63 -5.74 44.29
C GLY A 29 -8.55 -6.21 45.23
N ASP A 30 -8.42 -5.54 46.37
CA ASP A 30 -7.52 -5.79 47.49
C ASP A 30 -7.43 -7.27 47.84
N MET A 31 -6.39 -7.96 47.41
CA MET A 31 -6.08 -9.31 47.87
C MET A 31 -5.14 -9.23 49.07
N LYS A 32 -5.70 -9.39 50.27
CA LYS A 32 -4.99 -9.59 51.53
C LYS A 32 -4.22 -10.91 51.50
N GLN A 33 -2.95 -10.87 51.12
CA GLN A 33 -2.30 -12.12 50.77
C GLN A 33 -1.23 -12.70 51.70
N PRO A 34 -0.32 -12.10 52.28
CA PRO A 34 0.73 -12.91 52.95
C PRO A 34 0.40 -13.46 54.33
N LYS A 35 -0.71 -12.98 54.95
CA LYS A 35 -1.01 -13.35 56.37
C LYS A 35 -1.58 -14.75 56.55
N GLU A 36 -2.27 -15.32 55.59
CA GLU A 36 -2.90 -16.64 55.73
C GLU A 36 -1.94 -17.80 55.59
N VAL A 37 -0.97 -17.73 54.65
CA VAL A 37 0.05 -18.76 54.49
C VAL A 37 0.91 -18.85 55.74
N GLY A 38 1.22 -17.72 56.35
CA GLY A 38 1.93 -17.69 57.64
C GLY A 38 1.14 -18.28 58.81
N LYS A 39 -0.21 -18.21 58.78
CA LYS A 39 -1.05 -18.84 59.81
C LYS A 39 -1.13 -20.35 59.68
N VAL A 40 -1.19 -20.88 58.49
CA VAL A 40 -1.22 -22.35 58.25
C VAL A 40 0.10 -23.00 58.66
N LEU A 41 1.24 -22.38 58.36
CA LEU A 41 2.55 -22.88 58.77
C LEU A 41 2.79 -22.82 60.29
N ARG A 42 2.27 -21.82 61.00
CA ARG A 42 2.38 -21.69 62.44
C ARG A 42 1.57 -22.72 63.25
N LYS A 43 0.61 -23.39 62.60
CA LYS A 43 -0.31 -24.30 63.30
C LYS A 43 0.20 -25.74 63.42
N HIS A 44 1.28 -26.12 62.67
CA HIS A 44 1.70 -27.51 62.59
C HIS A 44 3.19 -27.78 62.83
N GLN A 45 4.07 -26.77 62.90
CA GLN A 45 5.48 -26.92 63.33
C GLN A 45 6.01 -25.56 63.83
N ARG A 46 6.82 -25.54 64.89
CA ARG A 46 7.54 -24.33 65.36
C ARG A 46 8.74 -24.10 64.43
N TYR A 47 8.53 -23.44 63.28
CA TYR A 47 9.64 -22.97 62.45
C TYR A 47 10.15 -21.63 62.98
N SER A 48 11.46 -21.43 62.92
CA SER A 48 12.07 -20.15 63.26
C SER A 48 11.64 -19.09 62.21
N GLU A 49 11.70 -17.81 62.57
CA GLU A 49 11.38 -16.72 61.63
C GLU A 49 12.27 -16.76 60.40
N GLU A 50 13.51 -17.23 60.55
CA GLU A 50 14.48 -17.36 59.45
C GLU A 50 14.10 -18.50 58.48
N GLU A 51 13.66 -19.65 59.00
CA GLU A 51 13.16 -20.75 58.17
C GLU A 51 11.90 -20.36 57.39
N ILE A 52 10.99 -19.59 57.99
CA ILE A 52 9.80 -19.05 57.30
C ILE A 52 10.20 -18.07 56.21
N LYS A 53 11.17 -17.21 56.45
CA LYS A 53 11.72 -16.25 55.50
C LYS A 53 12.39 -16.97 54.32
N ASN A 54 13.20 -17.97 54.59
CA ASN A 54 13.88 -18.75 53.56
C ASN A 54 12.90 -19.56 52.70
N GLU A 55 11.88 -20.18 53.28
CA GLU A 55 10.87 -20.92 52.52
C GLU A 55 9.99 -19.98 51.69
N ARG A 56 9.66 -18.77 52.18
CA ARG A 56 8.98 -17.74 51.36
C ARG A 56 9.84 -17.29 50.19
N ALA A 57 11.13 -17.06 50.37
CA ALA A 57 12.06 -16.70 49.32
C ALA A 57 12.18 -17.83 48.28
N ARG A 58 12.24 -19.08 48.74
CA ARG A 58 12.26 -20.25 47.86
C ARG A 58 10.98 -20.39 47.04
N LEU A 59 9.82 -20.24 47.69
CA LEU A 59 8.52 -20.29 47.00
C LEU A 59 8.35 -19.15 46.00
N ALA A 60 8.82 -17.95 46.33
CA ALA A 60 8.81 -16.82 45.41
C ALA A 60 9.71 -17.09 44.18
N ALA A 61 10.92 -17.66 44.42
CA ALA A 61 11.83 -18.05 43.33
C ALA A 61 11.27 -19.17 42.45
N VAL A 62 10.56 -20.14 43.02
CA VAL A 62 9.86 -21.18 42.27
C VAL A 62 8.71 -20.56 41.46
N GLY A 63 7.92 -19.69 42.07
CA GLY A 63 6.84 -18.98 41.38
C GLY A 63 7.34 -18.15 40.19
N GLU A 64 8.45 -17.45 40.35
CA GLU A 64 9.08 -16.70 39.28
C GLU A 64 9.55 -17.59 38.13
N ARG A 65 10.22 -18.72 38.43
CA ARG A 65 10.64 -19.69 37.40
C ARG A 65 9.46 -20.30 36.65
N VAL A 66 8.39 -20.63 37.36
CA VAL A 66 7.15 -21.13 36.74
C VAL A 66 6.56 -20.08 35.79
N ASN A 67 6.47 -18.83 36.22
CA ASN A 67 5.97 -17.73 35.40
C ASN A 67 6.86 -17.50 34.16
N GLN A 68 8.18 -17.61 34.30
CA GLN A 68 9.11 -17.54 33.18
C GLN A 68 8.85 -18.65 32.15
N ILE A 69 8.68 -19.90 32.60
CA ILE A 69 8.37 -21.03 31.72
C ILE A 69 7.04 -20.81 30.98
N PHE A 70 6.00 -20.38 31.70
CA PHE A 70 4.70 -20.09 31.06
C PHE A 70 4.76 -18.94 30.04
N THR A 71 5.56 -17.91 30.32
CA THR A 71 5.73 -16.79 29.38
C THR A 71 6.43 -17.26 28.09
N LEU A 72 7.48 -18.09 28.23
CA LEU A 72 8.17 -18.67 27.07
C LEU A 72 7.28 -19.62 26.27
N LEU A 73 6.57 -20.53 26.95
CA LEU A 73 5.61 -21.43 26.29
C LEU A 73 4.48 -20.66 25.61
N GLY A 74 4.00 -19.58 26.23
CA GLY A 74 3.03 -18.67 25.62
C GLY A 74 3.58 -18.01 24.36
N GLY A 75 4.83 -17.56 24.40
CA GLY A 75 5.54 -17.01 23.25
C GLY A 75 5.68 -18.01 22.09
N GLU A 76 6.14 -19.23 22.38
CA GLU A 76 6.27 -20.28 21.35
C GLU A 76 4.90 -20.72 20.79
N THR A 77 3.87 -20.79 21.66
CA THR A 77 2.51 -21.09 21.22
C THR A 77 1.94 -19.99 20.32
N ALA A 78 2.21 -18.72 20.64
CA ALA A 78 1.84 -17.58 19.82
C ALA A 78 2.55 -17.64 18.45
N LEU A 79 3.82 -18.02 18.43
CA LEU A 79 4.58 -18.19 17.20
C LEU A 79 3.98 -19.27 16.30
N GLN A 80 3.63 -20.45 16.89
CA GLN A 80 2.97 -21.55 16.17
C GLN A 80 1.60 -21.15 15.58
N LYS A 81 0.91 -20.22 16.25
CA LYS A 81 -0.37 -19.66 15.77
C LYS A 81 -0.21 -18.49 14.78
N GLY A 82 1.00 -18.18 14.35
CA GLY A 82 1.27 -17.05 13.45
C GLY A 82 1.19 -15.68 14.12
N GLN A 83 1.07 -15.62 15.46
CA GLN A 83 1.00 -14.36 16.24
C GLN A 83 2.42 -13.90 16.64
N ALA A 84 3.24 -13.67 15.63
CA ALA A 84 4.67 -13.46 15.82
C ALA A 84 5.01 -12.17 16.63
N GLY A 85 4.20 -11.11 16.53
CA GLY A 85 4.35 -9.91 17.35
C GLY A 85 4.12 -10.18 18.84
N THR A 86 3.14 -11.01 19.19
CA THR A 86 2.90 -11.45 20.58
C THR A 86 4.05 -12.31 21.10
N ALA A 87 4.60 -13.18 20.26
CA ALA A 87 5.78 -13.98 20.60
C ALA A 87 7.00 -13.09 20.88
N LEU A 88 7.30 -12.14 20.02
CA LEU A 88 8.40 -11.19 20.21
C LEU A 88 8.25 -10.41 21.52
N ALA A 89 7.04 -9.90 21.82
CA ALA A 89 6.77 -9.19 23.07
C ALA A 89 7.03 -10.08 24.32
N ALA A 90 6.66 -11.36 24.27
CA ALA A 90 6.93 -12.31 25.34
C ALA A 90 8.44 -12.51 25.53
N TYR A 91 9.21 -12.67 24.46
CA TYR A 91 10.67 -12.81 24.53
C TYR A 91 11.37 -11.54 25.00
N MET A 92 10.92 -10.36 24.59
CA MET A 92 11.43 -9.08 25.09
C MET A 92 11.17 -8.91 26.58
N LEU A 93 9.98 -9.28 27.07
CA LEU A 93 9.66 -9.27 28.50
C LEU A 93 10.57 -10.25 29.29
N MET A 94 10.82 -11.43 28.72
CA MET A 94 11.71 -12.40 29.33
C MET A 94 13.16 -11.92 29.38
N LEU A 95 13.63 -11.25 28.32
CA LEU A 95 14.96 -10.66 28.29
C LEU A 95 15.16 -9.62 29.40
N GLU A 96 14.14 -8.79 29.67
CA GLU A 96 14.15 -7.83 30.78
C GLU A 96 14.30 -8.52 32.14
N ARG A 97 13.61 -9.64 32.34
CA ARG A 97 13.56 -10.35 33.63
C ARG A 97 14.77 -11.24 33.88
N THR A 98 15.22 -11.97 32.86
CA THR A 98 16.25 -13.00 33.02
C THR A 98 17.65 -12.50 32.77
N LYS A 99 17.80 -11.46 31.95
CA LYS A 99 19.09 -10.97 31.44
C LYS A 99 19.96 -12.11 30.89
N SER A 100 19.30 -13.07 30.15
CA SER A 100 19.97 -14.24 29.59
C SER A 100 20.42 -13.93 28.16
N PRO A 101 21.68 -14.22 27.79
CA PRO A 101 22.18 -14.13 26.43
C PRO A 101 21.36 -14.98 25.43
N GLU A 102 20.93 -16.19 25.84
CA GLU A 102 20.16 -17.10 24.99
C GLU A 102 18.77 -16.53 24.67
N ILE A 103 18.14 -15.87 25.64
CA ILE A 103 16.87 -15.16 25.40
C ILE A 103 17.10 -13.95 24.49
N ALA A 104 18.24 -13.25 24.64
CA ALA A 104 18.58 -12.14 23.74
C ALA A 104 18.79 -12.61 22.29
N GLU A 105 19.54 -13.70 22.09
CA GLU A 105 19.74 -14.30 20.76
C GLU A 105 18.41 -14.67 20.13
N ARG A 106 17.55 -15.40 20.86
CA ARG A 106 16.24 -15.83 20.34
C ARG A 106 15.30 -14.67 20.04
N ALA A 107 15.25 -13.66 20.91
CA ALA A 107 14.47 -12.44 20.69
C ALA A 107 14.97 -11.66 19.47
N LEU A 108 16.29 -11.54 19.30
CA LEU A 108 16.91 -10.87 18.16
C LEU A 108 16.58 -11.59 16.85
N GLU A 109 16.73 -12.91 16.81
CA GLU A 109 16.38 -13.73 15.66
C GLU A 109 14.93 -13.54 15.24
N MET A 110 14.02 -13.49 16.21
CA MET A 110 12.59 -13.28 15.97
C MET A 110 12.32 -11.86 15.45
N ALA A 111 12.90 -10.83 16.06
CA ALA A 111 12.75 -9.45 15.63
C ALA A 111 13.23 -9.24 14.18
N VAL A 112 14.38 -9.82 13.84
CA VAL A 112 14.93 -9.77 12.48
C VAL A 112 14.02 -10.51 11.50
N SER A 113 13.50 -11.68 11.86
CA SER A 113 12.58 -12.48 11.01
C SER A 113 11.27 -11.73 10.72
N LEU A 114 10.84 -10.87 11.63
CA LEU A 114 9.66 -10.03 11.50
C LEU A 114 9.92 -8.68 10.79
N ASN A 115 11.15 -8.42 10.39
CA ASN A 115 11.60 -7.10 9.91
C ASN A 115 11.37 -5.98 10.95
N ALA A 116 11.31 -6.30 12.23
CA ALA A 116 11.17 -5.37 13.34
C ALA A 116 12.56 -4.82 13.74
N PHE A 117 13.17 -4.04 12.83
CA PHE A 117 14.58 -3.63 12.94
C PHE A 117 14.87 -2.70 14.13
N GLU A 118 13.89 -1.87 14.53
CA GLU A 118 14.04 -1.03 15.73
C GLU A 118 14.11 -1.87 16.99
N GLN A 119 13.22 -2.88 17.12
CA GLN A 119 13.22 -3.82 18.21
C GLN A 119 14.49 -4.68 18.20
N ALA A 120 14.93 -5.13 17.02
CA ALA A 120 16.17 -5.87 16.86
C ALA A 120 17.39 -5.06 17.38
N GLU A 121 17.45 -3.78 17.06
CA GLU A 121 18.52 -2.90 17.56
C GLU A 121 18.46 -2.74 19.08
N MET A 122 17.28 -2.50 19.66
CA MET A 122 17.12 -2.42 21.11
C MET A 122 17.56 -3.70 21.81
N ILE A 123 17.18 -4.87 21.29
CA ILE A 123 17.55 -6.18 21.81
C ILE A 123 19.08 -6.36 21.74
N TYR A 124 19.69 -6.03 20.59
CA TYR A 124 21.14 -6.15 20.41
C TYR A 124 21.92 -5.26 21.38
N GLN A 125 21.52 -4.00 21.56
CA GLN A 125 22.16 -3.10 22.51
C GLN A 125 22.03 -3.61 23.96
N LYS A 126 20.88 -4.17 24.29
CA LYS A 126 20.66 -4.77 25.59
C LYS A 126 21.50 -6.04 25.79
N TRP A 127 21.60 -6.88 24.77
CA TRP A 127 22.48 -8.05 24.80
C TRP A 127 23.95 -7.66 25.06
N ARG A 128 24.43 -6.59 24.40
CA ARG A 128 25.78 -6.06 24.65
C ARG A 128 26.00 -5.60 26.10
N GLN A 129 24.95 -5.11 26.77
CA GLN A 129 25.03 -4.74 28.18
C GLN A 129 25.06 -5.98 29.12
N ILE A 130 24.33 -7.03 28.74
CA ILE A 130 24.27 -8.29 29.48
C ILE A 130 25.58 -9.08 29.35
N GLU A 131 26.13 -9.11 28.13
CA GLU A 131 27.37 -9.85 27.78
C GLU A 131 28.38 -8.86 27.18
N PRO A 132 29.14 -8.12 28.03
CA PRO A 132 30.09 -7.10 27.57
C PRO A 132 31.26 -7.67 26.75
N ILE A 133 31.66 -8.91 27.03
CA ILE A 133 32.66 -9.66 26.27
C ILE A 133 31.85 -10.55 25.30
N PRO A 134 31.84 -10.25 24.00
CA PRO A 134 30.96 -10.93 23.07
C PRO A 134 31.35 -12.39 22.86
N GLY A 135 30.41 -13.28 23.13
CA GLY A 135 30.45 -14.66 22.70
C GLY A 135 30.26 -14.81 21.18
N GLU A 136 30.42 -16.03 20.68
CA GLU A 136 30.36 -16.29 19.22
C GLU A 136 28.99 -15.93 18.63
N ALA A 137 27.88 -16.17 19.33
CA ALA A 137 26.55 -15.78 18.89
C ALA A 137 26.40 -14.25 18.77
N GLN A 138 26.92 -13.50 19.74
CA GLN A 138 26.88 -12.04 19.73
C GLN A 138 27.79 -11.44 18.64
N LYS A 139 28.96 -12.07 18.39
CA LYS A 139 29.85 -11.67 17.26
C LYS A 139 29.14 -11.85 15.92
N ARG A 140 28.48 -13.01 15.70
CA ARG A 140 27.68 -13.26 14.48
C ARG A 140 26.56 -12.23 14.32
N ALA A 141 25.83 -11.95 15.41
CA ALA A 141 24.77 -10.95 15.40
C ALA A 141 25.30 -9.53 15.09
N GLY A 142 26.46 -9.19 15.66
CA GLY A 142 27.16 -7.93 15.39
C GLY A 142 27.60 -7.79 13.93
N TRP A 143 28.14 -8.85 13.37
CA TRP A 143 28.51 -8.91 11.96
C TRP A 143 27.28 -8.72 11.05
N LEU A 144 26.19 -9.49 11.27
CA LEU A 144 24.95 -9.35 10.52
C LEU A 144 24.35 -7.93 10.64
N ARG A 145 24.39 -7.37 11.85
CA ARG A 145 23.92 -6.01 12.08
C ARG A 145 24.70 -4.98 11.25
N SER A 146 26.04 -5.09 11.21
CA SER A 146 26.88 -4.18 10.42
C SER A 146 26.56 -4.27 8.93
N VAL A 147 26.32 -5.47 8.42
CA VAL A 147 25.90 -5.71 7.03
C VAL A 147 24.52 -5.09 6.77
N LEU A 148 23.52 -5.34 7.64
CA LEU A 148 22.16 -4.85 7.46
C LEU A 148 22.04 -3.32 7.57
N LYS A 149 22.95 -2.67 8.29
CA LYS A 149 23.02 -1.21 8.39
C LYS A 149 23.88 -0.55 7.31
N GLY A 150 24.58 -1.32 6.49
CA GLY A 150 25.52 -0.79 5.50
C GLY A 150 26.77 -0.16 6.13
N GLU A 151 27.06 -0.49 7.40
CA GLU A 151 28.28 -0.07 8.10
C GLU A 151 29.47 -0.94 7.59
N GLU A 152 30.61 -0.36 7.41
CA GLU A 152 31.98 -0.85 7.14
C GLU A 152 32.22 -2.17 6.31
N ASN A 153 31.35 -3.17 6.33
CA ASN A 153 31.69 -4.49 5.75
C ASN A 153 30.92 -4.83 4.45
N GLN A 154 30.93 -3.93 3.48
CA GLN A 154 30.22 -4.13 2.21
C GLN A 154 30.80 -5.24 1.30
N ARG A 155 32.02 -5.76 1.60
CA ARG A 155 32.62 -6.91 0.88
C ARG A 155 32.29 -8.24 1.54
N LEU A 156 31.56 -8.22 2.65
CA LEU A 156 31.22 -9.39 3.46
C LEU A 156 32.46 -10.20 3.89
N ASP A 157 33.54 -9.49 4.26
CA ASP A 157 34.70 -10.14 4.87
C ASP A 157 34.27 -10.89 6.14
N GLY A 158 34.73 -12.11 6.32
CA GLY A 158 34.30 -12.98 7.41
C GLY A 158 33.03 -13.82 7.14
N LEU A 159 32.37 -13.69 5.98
CA LEU A 159 31.19 -14.50 5.65
C LEU A 159 31.43 -16.00 5.76
N GLU A 160 32.56 -16.50 5.26
CA GLU A 160 32.90 -17.93 5.33
C GLU A 160 33.11 -18.39 6.76
N GLU A 161 33.70 -17.56 7.62
CA GLU A 161 33.90 -17.85 9.05
C GLU A 161 32.55 -17.87 9.79
N VAL A 162 31.71 -16.87 9.58
CA VAL A 162 30.36 -16.81 10.15
C VAL A 162 29.56 -18.05 9.76
N LEU A 163 29.60 -18.46 8.49
CA LEU A 163 28.89 -19.67 8.03
C LEU A 163 29.51 -20.95 8.60
N ALA A 164 30.83 -21.03 8.75
CA ALA A 164 31.49 -22.20 9.32
C ALA A 164 31.15 -22.42 10.79
N GLN A 165 31.00 -21.34 11.55
CA GLN A 165 30.65 -21.36 12.98
C GLN A 165 29.13 -21.45 13.24
N SER A 166 28.29 -21.41 12.19
CA SER A 166 26.85 -21.46 12.28
C SER A 166 26.32 -22.87 12.11
N ASP A 167 25.21 -23.21 12.79
CA ASP A 167 24.42 -24.39 12.49
C ASP A 167 23.65 -24.23 11.17
N ASP A 168 22.99 -25.28 10.70
CA ASP A 168 22.30 -25.24 9.41
C ASP A 168 21.12 -24.25 9.38
N MET A 169 20.41 -24.07 10.48
CA MET A 169 19.32 -23.10 10.58
C MET A 169 19.85 -21.67 10.53
N GLN A 170 20.94 -21.40 11.21
CA GLN A 170 21.62 -20.11 11.22
C GLN A 170 22.19 -19.78 9.84
N LYS A 171 22.83 -20.76 9.15
CA LYS A 171 23.29 -20.58 7.75
C LYS A 171 22.17 -20.17 6.83
N ARG A 172 21.04 -20.88 6.88
CA ARG A 172 19.83 -20.54 6.08
C ARG A 172 19.38 -19.09 6.30
N ARG A 173 19.34 -18.66 7.57
CA ARG A 173 18.99 -17.28 7.93
C ARG A 173 19.99 -16.27 7.40
N VAL A 174 21.28 -16.52 7.51
CA VAL A 174 22.34 -15.64 6.98
C VAL A 174 22.11 -15.42 5.49
N PHE A 175 21.92 -16.47 4.69
CA PHE A 175 21.69 -16.34 3.25
C PHE A 175 20.43 -15.54 2.92
N LEU A 176 19.31 -15.77 3.64
CA LEU A 176 18.07 -15.00 3.42
C LEU A 176 18.22 -13.53 3.77
N LEU A 177 18.91 -13.21 4.88
CA LEU A 177 19.17 -11.84 5.28
C LEU A 177 20.07 -11.12 4.28
N LEU A 178 21.10 -11.80 3.78
CA LEU A 178 21.96 -11.26 2.71
C LEU A 178 21.15 -10.98 1.44
N ALA A 179 20.30 -11.91 1.01
CA ALA A 179 19.42 -11.69 -0.14
C ALA A 179 18.50 -10.47 0.05
N GLN A 180 17.94 -10.29 1.24
CA GLN A 180 17.11 -9.12 1.55
C GLN A 180 17.94 -7.83 1.61
N ALA A 181 19.14 -7.87 2.15
CA ALA A 181 20.04 -6.72 2.21
C ALA A 181 20.46 -6.27 0.81
N ALA A 182 20.77 -7.19 -0.08
CA ALA A 182 21.15 -6.89 -1.46
C ALA A 182 20.06 -6.15 -2.26
N VAL A 183 18.78 -6.38 -1.93
CA VAL A 183 17.66 -5.68 -2.56
C VAL A 183 17.45 -4.27 -1.99
N ARG A 184 17.86 -4.04 -0.73
CA ARG A 184 17.58 -2.79 0.00
C ARG A 184 18.75 -1.81 0.01
N GLN A 185 19.97 -2.30 -0.16
CA GLN A 185 21.19 -1.50 -0.05
C GLN A 185 21.86 -1.38 -1.40
N ASP A 186 21.88 -0.17 -1.92
CA ASP A 186 22.57 0.14 -3.16
C ASP A 186 24.07 -0.15 -3.00
N GLY A 187 24.64 -0.84 -3.99
CA GLY A 187 26.08 -1.12 -4.05
C GLY A 187 26.55 -2.32 -3.22
N LEU A 188 25.71 -2.96 -2.40
CA LEU A 188 26.11 -4.16 -1.65
C LEU A 188 26.39 -5.34 -2.60
N ALA A 189 25.52 -5.54 -3.58
CA ALA A 189 25.66 -6.65 -4.52
C ALA A 189 26.92 -6.52 -5.37
N GLU A 190 27.25 -5.32 -5.85
CA GLU A 190 28.46 -5.06 -6.66
C GLU A 190 29.74 -5.39 -5.89
N LYS A 191 29.75 -5.19 -4.58
CA LYS A 191 30.94 -5.41 -3.75
C LYS A 191 31.06 -6.83 -3.21
N ALA A 192 29.93 -7.53 -3.05
CA ALA A 192 29.86 -8.78 -2.30
C ALA A 192 29.40 -9.99 -3.13
N SER A 193 28.97 -9.82 -4.39
CA SER A 193 28.46 -10.92 -5.21
C SER A 193 29.42 -12.10 -5.31
N GLU A 194 30.72 -11.84 -5.47
CA GLU A 194 31.71 -12.92 -5.57
C GLU A 194 31.82 -13.74 -4.28
N ALA A 195 31.81 -13.08 -3.11
CA ALA A 195 31.86 -13.76 -1.82
C ALA A 195 30.61 -14.60 -1.56
N VAL A 196 29.42 -14.05 -1.88
CA VAL A 196 28.15 -14.75 -1.73
C VAL A 196 28.03 -15.92 -2.68
N ASN A 197 28.36 -15.73 -3.96
CA ASN A 197 28.31 -16.79 -4.98
C ASN A 197 29.24 -17.95 -4.60
N ARG A 198 30.46 -17.67 -4.16
CA ARG A 198 31.42 -18.70 -3.66
C ARG A 198 30.86 -19.45 -2.45
N ALA A 199 30.33 -18.74 -1.47
CA ALA A 199 29.70 -19.34 -0.29
C ALA A 199 28.48 -20.18 -0.68
N ALA A 200 27.62 -19.69 -1.57
CA ALA A 200 26.42 -20.39 -2.04
C ALA A 200 26.77 -21.70 -2.81
N LEU A 201 27.87 -21.73 -3.53
CA LEU A 201 28.34 -22.96 -4.18
C LEU A 201 28.84 -24.01 -3.17
N LYS A 202 29.45 -23.58 -2.06
CA LYS A 202 29.87 -24.48 -0.96
C LYS A 202 28.65 -25.11 -0.27
N TYR A 203 27.57 -24.34 -0.09
CA TYR A 203 26.30 -24.78 0.53
C TYR A 203 25.20 -25.03 -0.51
N ARG A 204 25.56 -25.56 -1.69
CA ARG A 204 24.68 -25.74 -2.86
C ARG A 204 23.42 -26.60 -2.61
N HIS A 205 23.35 -27.34 -1.50
CA HIS A 205 22.22 -28.15 -1.08
C HIS A 205 21.14 -27.35 -0.32
N MET A 206 21.43 -26.10 0.04
CA MET A 206 20.50 -25.23 0.75
C MET A 206 19.73 -24.32 -0.23
N PRO A 207 18.38 -24.33 -0.20
CA PRO A 207 17.58 -23.43 -1.05
C PRO A 207 17.91 -21.95 -0.80
N GLU A 208 18.11 -21.57 0.45
CA GLU A 208 18.41 -20.19 0.86
C GLU A 208 19.75 -19.67 0.30
N ALA A 209 20.73 -20.56 0.18
CA ALA A 209 21.99 -20.24 -0.48
C ALA A 209 21.76 -20.00 -2.00
N ALA A 210 20.91 -20.81 -2.63
CA ALA A 210 20.55 -20.61 -4.03
C ALA A 210 19.74 -19.31 -4.23
N VAL A 211 18.90 -18.91 -3.28
CA VAL A 211 18.20 -17.61 -3.29
C VAL A 211 19.19 -16.46 -3.22
N ALA A 212 20.14 -16.51 -2.28
CA ALA A 212 21.14 -15.44 -2.14
C ALA A 212 21.98 -15.31 -3.43
N ASP A 213 22.45 -16.44 -3.99
CA ASP A 213 23.18 -16.50 -5.24
C ASP A 213 22.39 -15.87 -6.41
N ALA A 214 21.11 -16.25 -6.55
CA ALA A 214 20.24 -15.70 -7.59
C ALA A 214 20.02 -14.19 -7.41
N VAL A 215 19.73 -13.72 -6.19
CA VAL A 215 19.46 -12.30 -5.91
C VAL A 215 20.70 -11.45 -6.16
N PHE A 216 21.87 -11.86 -5.65
CA PHE A 216 23.12 -11.13 -5.88
C PHE A 216 23.48 -11.09 -7.37
N SER A 217 23.39 -12.22 -8.07
CA SER A 217 23.65 -12.28 -9.51
C SER A 217 22.68 -11.42 -10.33
N LEU A 218 21.41 -11.35 -9.92
CA LEU A 218 20.40 -10.48 -10.53
C LEU A 218 20.74 -8.99 -10.32
N GLN A 219 21.13 -8.60 -9.11
CA GLN A 219 21.48 -7.21 -8.79
C GLN A 219 22.70 -6.71 -9.61
N VAL A 220 23.71 -7.56 -9.81
CA VAL A 220 24.87 -7.23 -10.64
C VAL A 220 24.67 -7.52 -12.14
N ARG A 221 23.47 -7.94 -12.54
CA ARG A 221 23.06 -8.24 -13.92
C ARG A 221 23.86 -9.37 -14.58
N GLU A 222 24.42 -10.30 -13.81
CA GLU A 222 25.05 -11.51 -14.31
C GLU A 222 24.01 -12.56 -14.69
N LYS A 223 23.39 -12.38 -15.85
CA LYS A 223 22.24 -13.14 -16.33
C LYS A 223 22.41 -14.65 -16.22
N ASP A 224 23.52 -15.18 -16.73
CA ASP A 224 23.73 -16.64 -16.81
C ASP A 224 23.90 -17.26 -15.41
N LYS A 225 24.60 -16.58 -14.50
CA LYS A 225 24.75 -17.01 -13.12
C LYS A 225 23.41 -16.96 -12.39
N ALA A 226 22.62 -15.90 -12.57
CA ALA A 226 21.30 -15.78 -11.99
C ALA A 226 20.36 -16.90 -12.45
N ILE A 227 20.35 -17.20 -13.76
CA ILE A 227 19.55 -18.30 -14.31
C ILE A 227 20.00 -19.65 -13.76
N ALA A 228 21.30 -19.92 -13.68
CA ALA A 228 21.83 -21.16 -13.11
C ALA A 228 21.46 -21.33 -11.61
N ALA A 229 21.51 -20.23 -10.84
CA ALA A 229 21.10 -20.23 -9.44
C ALA A 229 19.59 -20.49 -9.28
N LEU A 230 18.74 -19.87 -10.12
CA LEU A 230 17.30 -20.08 -10.15
C LEU A 230 16.94 -21.52 -10.57
N GLN A 231 17.63 -22.09 -11.55
CA GLN A 231 17.45 -23.50 -11.94
C GLN A 231 17.84 -24.46 -10.82
N ARG A 232 18.87 -24.14 -10.03
CA ARG A 232 19.22 -24.91 -8.84
C ARG A 232 18.15 -24.76 -7.77
N LEU A 233 17.69 -23.53 -7.53
CA LEU A 233 16.65 -23.23 -6.55
C LEU A 233 15.34 -23.97 -6.85
N SER A 234 14.90 -23.98 -8.11
CA SER A 234 13.65 -24.63 -8.51
C SER A 234 13.65 -26.16 -8.27
N LYS A 235 14.83 -26.77 -8.19
CA LYS A 235 15.00 -28.20 -7.84
C LYS A 235 15.05 -28.44 -6.33
N LEU A 236 15.51 -27.45 -5.56
CA LEU A 236 15.69 -27.55 -4.10
C LEU A 236 14.46 -27.11 -3.32
N ASP A 237 13.73 -26.14 -3.85
CA ASP A 237 12.56 -25.54 -3.20
C ASP A 237 11.40 -25.47 -4.20
N ALA A 238 10.71 -26.60 -4.36
CA ALA A 238 9.58 -26.70 -5.27
C ALA A 238 8.41 -25.79 -4.86
N GLU A 239 8.19 -25.63 -3.56
CA GLU A 239 7.03 -24.89 -3.02
C GLU A 239 7.30 -23.41 -2.75
N ILE A 240 8.52 -22.94 -2.95
CA ILE A 240 8.98 -21.57 -2.66
C ILE A 240 8.50 -21.06 -1.31
N LEU A 241 9.22 -21.36 -0.26
CA LEU A 241 8.91 -20.90 1.10
C LEU A 241 8.73 -19.37 1.15
N PRO A 242 7.84 -18.83 2.00
CA PRO A 242 7.51 -17.40 2.03
C PRO A 242 8.69 -16.43 2.02
N PRO A 243 9.79 -16.62 2.79
CA PRO A 243 10.94 -15.74 2.74
C PRO A 243 11.63 -15.72 1.36
N THR A 244 11.75 -16.87 0.71
CA THR A 244 12.29 -17.03 -0.65
C THR A 244 11.41 -16.31 -1.66
N PHE A 245 10.10 -16.52 -1.57
CA PHE A 245 9.12 -15.87 -2.45
C PHE A 245 9.18 -14.35 -2.36
N ILE A 246 9.29 -13.79 -1.16
CA ILE A 246 9.40 -12.33 -0.95
C ILE A 246 10.65 -11.78 -1.62
N ALA A 247 11.82 -12.41 -1.41
CA ALA A 247 13.08 -11.98 -2.01
C ALA A 247 13.01 -12.02 -3.55
N LEU A 248 12.54 -13.12 -4.13
CA LEU A 248 12.40 -13.27 -5.58
C LEU A 248 11.38 -12.29 -6.17
N ARG A 249 10.28 -12.03 -5.48
CA ARG A 249 9.25 -11.07 -5.94
C ARG A 249 9.77 -9.64 -6.00
N LEU A 250 10.58 -9.23 -5.02
CA LEU A 250 11.20 -7.91 -5.03
C LEU A 250 12.17 -7.78 -6.21
N THR A 251 13.02 -8.79 -6.41
CA THR A 251 13.99 -8.81 -7.50
C THR A 251 13.31 -8.91 -8.88
N ALA A 252 12.23 -9.67 -8.99
CA ALA A 252 11.43 -9.78 -10.21
C ALA A 252 10.85 -8.45 -10.69
N ARG A 253 10.55 -7.53 -9.77
CA ARG A 253 10.10 -6.18 -10.13
C ARG A 253 11.21 -5.30 -10.69
N GLN A 254 12.44 -5.52 -10.28
CA GLN A 254 13.58 -4.71 -10.69
C GLN A 254 14.21 -5.23 -12.00
N TYR A 255 14.27 -6.54 -12.19
CA TYR A 255 14.95 -7.20 -13.33
C TYR A 255 14.09 -8.31 -13.96
N PRO A 256 12.88 -7.98 -14.43
CA PRO A 256 11.95 -8.99 -14.94
C PRO A 256 12.46 -9.70 -16.19
N GLU A 257 13.37 -9.08 -16.98
CA GLU A 257 13.92 -9.66 -18.21
C GLU A 257 14.86 -10.83 -17.93
N ILE A 258 15.60 -10.79 -16.81
CA ILE A 258 16.50 -11.89 -16.43
C ILE A 258 15.69 -13.08 -15.93
N LEU A 259 14.63 -12.81 -15.14
CA LEU A 259 13.69 -13.84 -14.72
C LEU A 259 12.96 -14.48 -15.92
N ASP A 260 12.58 -13.68 -16.92
CA ASP A 260 11.99 -14.20 -18.16
C ASP A 260 12.94 -15.18 -18.86
N GLY A 261 14.24 -14.87 -18.86
CA GLY A 261 15.27 -15.78 -19.38
C GLY A 261 15.33 -17.13 -18.66
N PHE A 262 15.13 -17.16 -17.34
CA PHE A 262 14.99 -18.40 -16.58
C PHE A 262 13.75 -19.19 -17.00
N PHE A 263 12.58 -18.54 -17.08
CA PHE A 263 11.33 -19.19 -17.45
C PHE A 263 11.33 -19.72 -18.90
N GLN A 264 12.01 -19.02 -19.82
CA GLN A 264 12.18 -19.50 -21.21
C GLN A 264 13.08 -20.72 -21.32
N GLN A 265 14.09 -20.86 -20.44
CA GLN A 265 15.05 -21.97 -20.44
C GLN A 265 14.63 -23.14 -19.55
N THR A 266 13.49 -23.02 -18.87
CA THR A 266 13.00 -24.01 -17.91
C THR A 266 11.58 -24.44 -18.28
N ASP A 267 11.30 -25.74 -18.35
CA ASP A 267 9.90 -26.21 -18.53
C ASP A 267 9.12 -26.03 -17.23
N THR A 268 8.47 -24.88 -17.13
CA THR A 268 7.72 -24.45 -15.93
C THR A 268 6.47 -25.27 -15.67
N ARG A 269 5.98 -26.05 -16.67
CA ARG A 269 4.84 -26.95 -16.48
C ARG A 269 5.17 -28.10 -15.52
N ASN A 270 6.44 -28.43 -15.39
CA ASN A 270 6.95 -29.45 -14.47
C ASN A 270 7.32 -28.88 -13.09
N LEU A 271 7.20 -27.56 -12.89
CA LEU A 271 7.41 -26.92 -11.61
C LEU A 271 6.09 -26.85 -10.81
N SER A 272 6.19 -26.61 -9.51
CA SER A 272 5.02 -26.41 -8.66
C SER A 272 4.20 -25.19 -9.09
N SER A 273 2.97 -25.09 -8.58
CA SER A 273 2.10 -23.93 -8.81
C SER A 273 2.75 -22.63 -8.40
N ALA A 274 3.53 -22.62 -7.32
CA ALA A 274 4.21 -21.43 -6.84
C ALA A 274 5.19 -20.84 -7.87
N TRP A 275 5.97 -21.67 -8.56
CA TRP A 275 6.85 -21.22 -9.64
C TRP A 275 6.07 -20.78 -10.88
N GLN A 276 4.98 -21.44 -11.21
CA GLN A 276 4.10 -21.04 -12.31
C GLN A 276 3.41 -19.70 -12.03
N GLU A 277 3.01 -19.45 -10.79
CA GLU A 277 2.50 -18.14 -10.36
C GLU A 277 3.57 -17.05 -10.48
N MET A 278 4.81 -17.36 -10.13
CA MET A 278 5.93 -16.42 -10.31
C MET A 278 6.18 -16.08 -11.79
N GLU A 279 6.08 -17.06 -12.69
CA GLU A 279 6.12 -16.82 -14.14
C GLU A 279 5.03 -15.85 -14.58
N ILE A 280 3.78 -16.09 -14.14
CA ILE A 280 2.64 -15.23 -14.45
C ILE A 280 2.87 -13.80 -13.94
N MET A 281 3.34 -13.65 -12.70
CA MET A 281 3.66 -12.34 -12.12
C MET A 281 4.77 -11.63 -12.90
N ASN A 282 5.80 -12.36 -13.34
CA ASN A 282 6.88 -11.81 -14.14
C ASN A 282 6.37 -11.32 -15.50
N LEU A 283 5.51 -12.09 -16.17
CA LEU A 283 4.88 -11.68 -17.43
C LEU A 283 4.05 -10.39 -17.28
N VAL A 284 3.35 -10.22 -16.16
CA VAL A 284 2.65 -8.96 -15.84
C VAL A 284 3.64 -7.80 -15.68
N SER A 285 4.75 -8.02 -14.98
CA SER A 285 5.80 -7.00 -14.78
C SER A 285 6.45 -6.58 -16.10
N LEU A 286 6.58 -7.50 -17.05
CA LEU A 286 7.05 -7.26 -18.42
C LEU A 286 6.01 -6.60 -19.34
N ARG A 287 4.86 -6.20 -18.82
CA ARG A 287 3.74 -5.65 -19.58
C ARG A 287 3.24 -6.60 -20.70
N ARG A 288 3.29 -7.91 -20.43
CA ARG A 288 2.79 -8.98 -21.32
C ARG A 288 1.52 -9.64 -20.74
N PRO A 289 0.42 -8.88 -20.55
CA PRO A 289 -0.78 -9.38 -19.89
C PRO A 289 -1.48 -10.50 -20.69
N ASP A 290 -1.31 -10.54 -22.01
CA ASP A 290 -1.88 -11.59 -22.85
C ASP A 290 -1.23 -12.95 -22.59
N ASP A 291 0.10 -12.98 -22.46
CA ASP A 291 0.83 -14.20 -22.17
C ASP A 291 0.57 -14.64 -20.72
N ALA A 292 0.56 -13.68 -19.77
CA ALA A 292 0.19 -13.94 -18.39
C ALA A 292 -1.20 -14.58 -18.29
N TYR A 293 -2.17 -14.07 -19.02
CA TYR A 293 -3.54 -14.61 -19.03
C TYR A 293 -3.62 -16.01 -19.65
N LYS A 294 -2.90 -16.26 -20.76
CA LYS A 294 -2.82 -17.60 -21.36
C LYS A 294 -2.23 -18.61 -20.38
N ARG A 295 -1.13 -18.22 -19.72
CA ARG A 295 -0.43 -19.08 -18.76
C ARG A 295 -1.30 -19.38 -17.53
N LEU A 296 -1.98 -18.36 -17.00
CA LEU A 296 -2.89 -18.48 -15.88
C LEU A 296 -4.06 -19.43 -16.19
N LYS A 297 -4.60 -19.39 -17.41
CA LYS A 297 -5.67 -20.34 -17.80
C LYS A 297 -5.20 -21.78 -17.77
N VAL A 298 -3.99 -22.06 -18.22
CA VAL A 298 -3.40 -23.40 -18.16
C VAL A 298 -3.20 -23.84 -16.70
N LEU A 299 -2.68 -22.95 -15.86
CA LEU A 299 -2.50 -23.24 -14.44
C LEU A 299 -3.84 -23.54 -13.73
N LEU A 300 -4.89 -22.83 -14.07
CA LEU A 300 -6.24 -23.03 -13.50
C LEU A 300 -6.88 -24.39 -13.88
N GLU A 301 -6.40 -25.07 -14.92
CA GLU A 301 -6.87 -26.42 -15.28
C GLU A 301 -6.35 -27.47 -14.28
N THR A 302 -5.16 -27.28 -13.74
CA THR A 302 -4.50 -28.19 -12.79
C THR A 302 -4.62 -27.74 -11.34
N ASN A 303 -4.63 -26.42 -11.11
CA ASN A 303 -4.74 -25.81 -9.77
C ASN A 303 -5.87 -24.76 -9.74
N PRO A 304 -7.13 -25.17 -9.56
CA PRO A 304 -8.29 -24.26 -9.54
C PRO A 304 -8.43 -23.56 -8.17
N ASP A 305 -7.44 -22.76 -7.78
CA ASP A 305 -7.40 -22.00 -6.53
C ASP A 305 -8.19 -20.68 -6.61
N ALA A 306 -8.72 -20.23 -5.47
CA ALA A 306 -9.54 -19.02 -5.38
C ALA A 306 -8.74 -17.75 -5.73
N ASP A 307 -7.48 -17.65 -5.31
CA ASP A 307 -6.64 -16.49 -5.56
C ASP A 307 -6.21 -16.40 -7.03
N LEU A 308 -5.98 -17.55 -7.67
CA LEU A 308 -5.72 -17.62 -9.10
C LEU A 308 -6.96 -17.19 -9.92
N TYR A 309 -8.16 -17.54 -9.48
CA TYR A 309 -9.39 -17.03 -10.11
C TYR A 309 -9.57 -15.53 -9.93
N ILE A 310 -9.19 -14.95 -8.78
CA ILE A 310 -9.18 -13.49 -8.59
C ILE A 310 -8.21 -12.84 -9.58
N GLN A 311 -7.01 -13.37 -9.72
CA GLN A 311 -6.02 -12.88 -10.69
C GLN A 311 -6.54 -13.00 -12.13
N ALA A 312 -7.24 -14.10 -12.47
CA ALA A 312 -7.85 -14.27 -13.78
C ALA A 312 -8.93 -13.21 -14.07
N ALA A 313 -9.75 -12.87 -13.07
CA ALA A 313 -10.73 -11.79 -13.21
C ALA A 313 -10.06 -10.43 -13.48
N ILE A 314 -8.97 -10.12 -12.77
CA ILE A 314 -8.20 -8.88 -12.95
C ILE A 314 -7.59 -8.85 -14.37
N LEU A 315 -6.91 -9.92 -14.78
CA LEU A 315 -6.29 -9.98 -16.12
C LEU A 315 -7.34 -9.92 -17.23
N ALA A 316 -8.47 -10.59 -17.07
CA ALA A 316 -9.59 -10.52 -18.01
C ALA A 316 -10.14 -9.06 -18.09
N ALA A 317 -10.22 -8.36 -16.95
CA ALA A 317 -10.64 -6.97 -16.91
C ALA A 317 -9.67 -6.04 -17.67
N ASN A 318 -8.37 -6.19 -17.44
CA ASN A 318 -7.31 -5.43 -18.11
C ASN A 318 -7.30 -5.65 -19.64
N ARG A 319 -7.68 -6.86 -20.07
CA ARG A 319 -7.86 -7.22 -21.49
C ARG A 319 -9.18 -6.73 -22.09
N LYS A 320 -10.00 -6.03 -21.31
CA LYS A 320 -11.34 -5.58 -21.70
C LYS A 320 -12.31 -6.71 -22.10
N GLU A 321 -12.12 -7.92 -21.54
CA GLU A 321 -13.04 -9.04 -21.70
C GLU A 321 -14.46 -8.66 -21.24
N GLY A 322 -15.46 -9.37 -21.75
CA GLY A 322 -16.86 -9.12 -21.42
C GLY A 322 -17.20 -9.44 -19.95
N ALA A 323 -18.30 -8.87 -19.47
CA ALA A 323 -18.76 -9.05 -18.09
C ALA A 323 -18.95 -10.53 -17.71
N SER A 324 -19.45 -11.37 -18.63
CA SER A 324 -19.66 -12.79 -18.37
C SER A 324 -18.38 -13.57 -18.04
N VAL A 325 -17.25 -13.18 -18.63
CA VAL A 325 -15.95 -13.81 -18.36
C VAL A 325 -15.45 -13.39 -16.99
N ILE A 326 -15.53 -12.10 -16.67
CA ILE A 326 -15.11 -11.55 -15.37
C ILE A 326 -15.96 -12.12 -14.25
N ASP A 327 -17.29 -12.10 -14.39
CA ASP A 327 -18.22 -12.70 -13.42
C ASP A 327 -17.94 -14.20 -13.26
N GLY A 328 -17.66 -14.92 -14.36
CA GLY A 328 -17.36 -16.35 -14.31
C GLY A 328 -16.13 -16.69 -13.46
N TYR A 329 -15.07 -15.87 -13.54
CA TYR A 329 -13.89 -16.03 -12.67
C TYR A 329 -14.18 -15.61 -11.24
N ALA A 330 -14.81 -14.45 -11.03
CA ALA A 330 -15.13 -13.94 -9.71
C ALA A 330 -16.07 -14.88 -8.93
N GLU A 331 -17.08 -15.48 -9.60
CA GLU A 331 -17.97 -16.48 -8.99
C GLU A 331 -17.23 -17.76 -8.62
N LYS A 332 -16.30 -18.24 -9.46
CA LYS A 332 -15.46 -19.39 -9.14
C LYS A 332 -14.56 -19.12 -7.94
N ALA A 333 -13.96 -17.91 -7.87
CA ALA A 333 -13.17 -17.48 -6.72
C ALA A 333 -14.02 -17.44 -5.45
N TYR A 334 -15.21 -16.83 -5.53
CA TYR A 334 -16.15 -16.72 -4.42
C TYR A 334 -16.61 -18.09 -3.92
N GLY A 335 -16.97 -18.99 -4.82
CA GLY A 335 -17.48 -20.31 -4.47
C GLY A 335 -16.43 -21.23 -3.82
N ARG A 336 -15.15 -21.11 -4.23
CA ARG A 336 -14.05 -21.96 -3.73
C ARG A 336 -13.34 -21.38 -2.52
N GLY A 337 -13.40 -20.07 -2.33
CA GLY A 337 -12.61 -19.35 -1.32
C GLY A 337 -13.06 -19.61 0.11
N THR A 338 -12.14 -19.36 1.05
CA THR A 338 -12.44 -19.18 2.48
C THR A 338 -13.26 -17.91 2.72
N GLY A 339 -13.67 -17.63 3.96
CA GLY A 339 -14.41 -16.41 4.27
C GLY A 339 -13.70 -15.12 3.82
N GLU A 340 -12.39 -15.03 4.05
CA GLU A 340 -11.56 -13.90 3.61
C GLU A 340 -11.43 -13.84 2.09
N GLN A 341 -11.16 -14.96 1.44
CA GLN A 341 -11.03 -15.05 -0.02
C GLN A 341 -12.33 -14.71 -0.73
N ARG A 342 -13.49 -15.11 -0.18
CA ARG A 342 -14.81 -14.68 -0.69
C ARG A 342 -14.98 -13.17 -0.63
N GLY A 343 -14.65 -12.56 0.51
CA GLY A 343 -14.68 -11.11 0.65
C GLY A 343 -13.79 -10.42 -0.39
N ARG A 344 -12.57 -10.92 -0.56
CA ARG A 344 -11.61 -10.40 -1.55
C ARG A 344 -12.10 -10.57 -2.99
N ALA A 345 -12.64 -11.73 -3.35
CA ALA A 345 -13.19 -11.96 -4.69
C ALA A 345 -14.34 -11.00 -5.00
N ALA A 346 -15.28 -10.83 -4.07
CA ALA A 346 -16.42 -9.93 -4.26
C ALA A 346 -16.00 -8.45 -4.32
N MET A 347 -15.06 -8.03 -3.46
CA MET A 347 -14.51 -6.67 -3.50
C MET A 347 -13.73 -6.40 -4.78
N THR A 348 -12.89 -7.34 -5.23
CA THR A 348 -12.14 -7.21 -6.49
C THR A 348 -13.09 -7.06 -7.68
N ALA A 349 -14.13 -7.89 -7.76
CA ALA A 349 -15.14 -7.76 -8.81
C ALA A 349 -15.85 -6.39 -8.76
N ALA A 350 -16.25 -5.94 -7.56
CA ALA A 350 -16.87 -4.62 -7.39
C ALA A 350 -15.94 -3.48 -7.84
N MET A 351 -14.63 -3.55 -7.52
CA MET A 351 -13.65 -2.56 -7.97
C MET A 351 -13.46 -2.58 -9.48
N ILE A 352 -13.35 -3.76 -10.11
CA ILE A 352 -13.26 -3.89 -11.58
C ILE A 352 -14.46 -3.20 -12.25
N TYR A 353 -15.66 -3.40 -11.73
CA TYR A 353 -16.85 -2.76 -12.29
C TYR A 353 -16.94 -1.27 -11.96
N ALA A 354 -16.40 -0.82 -10.84
CA ALA A 354 -16.27 0.61 -10.53
C ALA A 354 -15.37 1.33 -11.53
N ASP A 355 -14.23 0.74 -11.89
CA ASP A 355 -13.31 1.27 -12.91
C ASP A 355 -13.98 1.33 -14.30
N ARG A 356 -14.87 0.38 -14.59
CA ARG A 356 -15.70 0.36 -15.82
C ARG A 356 -16.93 1.25 -15.76
N ARG A 357 -17.18 1.91 -14.62
CA ARG A 357 -18.38 2.72 -14.35
C ARG A 357 -19.70 1.94 -14.46
N ASP A 358 -19.67 0.62 -14.31
CA ASP A 358 -20.87 -0.23 -14.23
C ASP A 358 -21.31 -0.36 -12.76
N TYR A 359 -21.93 0.69 -12.27
CA TYR A 359 -22.32 0.79 -10.86
C TYR A 359 -23.47 -0.16 -10.49
N ALA A 360 -24.23 -0.66 -11.45
CA ALA A 360 -25.23 -1.71 -11.20
C ALA A 360 -24.55 -3.02 -10.80
N LYS A 361 -23.50 -3.41 -11.52
CA LYS A 361 -22.66 -4.57 -11.18
C LYS A 361 -21.88 -4.35 -9.87
N VAL A 362 -21.39 -3.14 -9.62
CA VAL A 362 -20.78 -2.79 -8.31
C VAL A 362 -21.73 -3.16 -7.17
N ARG A 363 -22.99 -2.69 -7.24
CA ARG A 363 -23.98 -2.98 -6.19
C ARG A 363 -24.24 -4.47 -6.03
N GLN A 364 -24.40 -5.20 -7.13
CA GLN A 364 -24.62 -6.66 -7.11
C GLN A 364 -23.48 -7.40 -6.41
N TRP A 365 -22.23 -7.05 -6.69
CA TRP A 365 -21.08 -7.69 -6.06
C TRP A 365 -20.90 -7.29 -4.59
N LEU A 366 -21.20 -6.04 -4.24
CA LEU A 366 -21.15 -5.58 -2.85
C LEU A 366 -22.15 -6.29 -1.93
N GLU A 367 -23.28 -6.79 -2.44
CA GLU A 367 -24.22 -7.60 -1.65
C GLU A 367 -23.57 -8.88 -1.10
N LYS A 368 -22.61 -9.44 -1.83
CA LYS A 368 -21.86 -10.64 -1.44
C LYS A 368 -20.76 -10.37 -0.40
N VAL A 369 -20.40 -9.11 -0.17
CA VAL A 369 -19.37 -8.73 0.82
C VAL A 369 -19.98 -8.73 2.21
N SER A 370 -19.61 -9.70 3.06
CA SER A 370 -20.06 -9.80 4.44
C SER A 370 -18.93 -9.76 5.48
N ALA A 371 -17.67 -9.96 5.04
CA ALA A 371 -16.52 -10.04 5.90
C ALA A 371 -16.24 -8.69 6.57
N PRO A 372 -16.07 -8.64 7.92
CA PRO A 372 -15.94 -7.41 8.69
C PRO A 372 -14.81 -6.49 8.24
N GLU A 373 -13.68 -7.07 7.82
CA GLU A 373 -12.49 -6.35 7.36
C GLU A 373 -12.69 -5.54 6.07
N TYR A 374 -13.80 -5.77 5.35
CA TYR A 374 -14.15 -5.03 4.13
C TYR A 374 -15.32 -4.06 4.31
N LEU A 375 -15.85 -3.88 5.52
CA LEU A 375 -17.05 -3.06 5.73
C LEU A 375 -16.84 -1.59 5.35
N PHE A 376 -15.65 -1.04 5.62
CA PHE A 376 -15.32 0.33 5.22
C PHE A 376 -15.23 0.43 3.69
N ASP A 377 -14.48 -0.45 3.05
CA ASP A 377 -14.30 -0.48 1.59
C ASP A 377 -15.64 -0.67 0.85
N LYS A 378 -16.46 -1.61 1.33
CA LYS A 378 -17.84 -1.80 0.86
C LYS A 378 -18.66 -0.51 0.95
N GLY A 379 -18.55 0.19 2.08
CA GLY A 379 -19.26 1.44 2.30
C GLY A 379 -18.83 2.54 1.34
N VAL A 380 -17.53 2.66 1.07
CA VAL A 380 -16.96 3.63 0.11
C VAL A 380 -17.50 3.37 -1.29
N LEU A 381 -17.41 2.13 -1.80
CA LEU A 381 -17.92 1.78 -3.13
C LEU A 381 -19.45 1.88 -3.23
N ALA A 382 -20.18 1.51 -2.17
CA ALA A 382 -21.63 1.67 -2.13
C ALA A 382 -22.04 3.14 -2.20
N ALA A 383 -21.30 4.03 -1.54
CA ALA A 383 -21.55 5.47 -1.62
C ALA A 383 -21.26 6.02 -3.04
N ALA A 384 -20.18 5.54 -3.68
CA ALA A 384 -19.87 5.89 -5.07
C ALA A 384 -20.97 5.42 -6.03
N ALA A 385 -21.40 4.16 -5.91
CA ALA A 385 -22.49 3.62 -6.71
C ALA A 385 -23.80 4.38 -6.49
N ALA A 386 -24.13 4.75 -5.26
CA ALA A 386 -25.32 5.54 -4.95
C ALA A 386 -25.25 6.94 -5.55
N ALA A 387 -24.08 7.59 -5.58
CA ALA A 387 -23.90 8.91 -6.18
C ALA A 387 -24.18 8.91 -7.69
N GLU A 388 -23.95 7.79 -8.35
CA GLU A 388 -24.19 7.64 -9.78
C GLU A 388 -25.60 7.14 -10.12
N LEU A 389 -26.12 6.18 -9.35
CA LEU A 389 -27.39 5.52 -9.67
C LEU A 389 -28.60 6.19 -8.98
N ASP A 390 -28.44 6.63 -7.75
CA ASP A 390 -29.56 7.10 -6.90
C ASP A 390 -29.49 8.60 -6.63
N GLY A 391 -28.36 9.24 -6.98
CA GLY A 391 -28.11 10.67 -6.81
C GLY A 391 -27.47 11.05 -5.46
N ALA A 392 -27.27 12.36 -5.30
CA ALA A 392 -26.49 12.93 -4.21
C ALA A 392 -26.98 12.59 -2.80
N LYS A 393 -28.28 12.75 -2.53
CA LYS A 393 -28.84 12.59 -1.18
C LYS A 393 -28.70 11.16 -0.63
N PRO A 394 -29.02 10.09 -1.38
CA PRO A 394 -28.74 8.71 -0.96
C PRO A 394 -27.25 8.46 -0.69
N ALA A 395 -26.36 8.94 -1.56
CA ALA A 395 -24.93 8.82 -1.36
C ALA A 395 -24.46 9.48 -0.05
N LEU A 396 -24.88 10.73 0.21
CA LEU A 396 -24.52 11.45 1.44
C LEU A 396 -25.03 10.75 2.70
N ARG A 397 -26.22 10.11 2.64
CA ARG A 397 -26.71 9.30 3.76
C ARG A 397 -25.83 8.07 4.02
N LEU A 398 -25.38 7.39 2.96
CA LEU A 398 -24.46 6.26 3.09
C LEU A 398 -23.10 6.70 3.63
N ILE A 399 -22.53 7.78 3.14
CA ILE A 399 -21.30 8.38 3.66
C ILE A 399 -21.42 8.66 5.16
N GLY A 400 -22.55 9.23 5.60
CA GLY A 400 -22.82 9.47 7.01
C GLY A 400 -22.87 8.19 7.86
N LYS A 401 -23.29 7.05 7.29
CA LYS A 401 -23.22 5.73 7.97
C LYS A 401 -21.79 5.21 8.02
N VAL A 402 -21.04 5.28 6.91
CA VAL A 402 -19.65 4.82 6.83
C VAL A 402 -18.75 5.58 7.80
N ARG A 403 -18.95 6.90 7.96
CA ARG A 403 -18.22 7.72 8.95
C ARG A 403 -18.48 7.35 10.42
N LYS A 404 -19.48 6.52 10.70
CA LYS A 404 -19.78 6.01 12.06
C LYS A 404 -19.13 4.65 12.32
N LEU A 405 -18.49 4.04 11.34
CA LEU A 405 -17.73 2.80 11.54
C LEU A 405 -16.56 3.06 12.49
N PRO A 406 -16.19 2.09 13.36
CA PRO A 406 -15.07 2.22 14.29
C PRO A 406 -13.74 2.49 13.56
N GLU A 407 -13.54 1.79 12.44
CA GLU A 407 -12.37 1.94 11.59
C GLU A 407 -12.72 2.84 10.40
N GLN A 408 -11.90 3.87 10.18
CA GLN A 408 -12.06 4.84 9.08
C GLN A 408 -11.06 4.58 7.97
N GLN A 409 -10.49 3.39 7.93
CA GLN A 409 -9.55 2.92 6.92
C GLN A 409 -9.87 1.46 6.59
N GLY A 410 -9.98 1.15 5.31
CA GLY A 410 -10.13 -0.19 4.79
C GLY A 410 -8.83 -0.75 4.23
N ARG A 411 -8.91 -1.92 3.59
CA ARG A 411 -7.78 -2.54 2.87
C ARG A 411 -7.46 -1.82 1.56
N TYR A 412 -8.44 -1.18 0.94
CA TYR A 412 -8.34 -0.56 -0.39
C TYR A 412 -8.59 0.94 -0.37
N PHE A 413 -9.42 1.43 0.55
CA PHE A 413 -9.85 2.82 0.61
C PHE A 413 -9.58 3.45 1.97
N THR A 414 -9.34 4.76 1.93
CA THR A 414 -9.09 5.60 3.11
C THR A 414 -10.24 6.56 3.36
N ALA A 415 -10.23 7.26 4.48
CA ALA A 415 -11.16 8.33 4.77
C ALA A 415 -11.14 9.44 3.70
N ASP A 416 -9.99 9.66 3.06
CA ASP A 416 -9.84 10.63 1.97
C ASP A 416 -10.60 10.18 0.72
N ASN A 417 -10.55 8.88 0.36
CA ASN A 417 -11.37 8.36 -0.74
C ASN A 417 -12.86 8.57 -0.48
N LEU A 418 -13.33 8.33 0.77
CA LEU A 418 -14.72 8.60 1.14
C LEU A 418 -15.06 10.10 1.02
N SER A 419 -14.13 10.98 1.37
CA SER A 419 -14.31 12.43 1.25
C SER A 419 -14.34 12.90 -0.21
N LYS A 420 -13.53 12.29 -1.09
CA LYS A 420 -13.58 12.53 -2.54
C LYS A 420 -14.95 12.15 -3.12
N ILE A 421 -15.51 11.00 -2.70
CA ILE A 421 -16.87 10.60 -3.09
C ILE A 421 -17.91 11.57 -2.50
N GLN A 422 -17.70 12.07 -1.28
CA GLN A 422 -18.57 13.09 -0.70
C GLN A 422 -18.56 14.38 -1.53
N MET A 423 -17.39 14.86 -1.94
CA MET A 423 -17.29 16.04 -2.81
C MET A 423 -18.00 15.82 -4.15
N LEU A 424 -17.83 14.64 -4.77
CA LEU A 424 -18.57 14.27 -5.98
C LEU A 424 -20.08 14.28 -5.76
N ALA A 425 -20.57 13.73 -4.65
CA ALA A 425 -21.99 13.76 -4.34
C ALA A 425 -22.50 15.20 -4.08
N LEU A 426 -21.71 16.03 -3.39
CA LEU A 426 -22.04 17.43 -3.14
C LEU A 426 -22.13 18.24 -4.43
N SER A 427 -21.25 17.99 -5.42
CA SER A 427 -21.29 18.66 -6.72
C SER A 427 -22.56 18.36 -7.53
N LYS A 428 -23.23 17.23 -7.25
CA LYS A 428 -24.48 16.81 -7.88
C LYS A 428 -25.74 17.29 -7.14
N LEU A 429 -25.59 18.03 -6.03
CA LEU A 429 -26.74 18.56 -5.30
C LEU A 429 -27.39 19.72 -6.06
N PRO A 430 -28.73 19.74 -6.20
CA PRO A 430 -29.44 20.89 -6.77
C PRO A 430 -29.42 22.11 -5.86
N ASP A 431 -29.31 21.92 -4.53
CA ASP A 431 -29.19 23.02 -3.56
C ASP A 431 -27.72 23.39 -3.35
N ILE A 432 -27.32 24.46 -4.04
CA ILE A 432 -25.95 25.01 -3.98
C ILE A 432 -25.56 25.40 -2.54
N ARG A 433 -26.49 25.84 -1.72
CA ARG A 433 -26.18 26.22 -0.32
C ARG A 433 -25.86 24.97 0.53
N GLU A 434 -26.56 23.87 0.26
CA GLU A 434 -26.26 22.57 0.92
C GLU A 434 -24.89 22.06 0.47
N ALA A 435 -24.57 22.15 -0.83
CA ALA A 435 -23.27 21.80 -1.36
C ALA A 435 -22.12 22.60 -0.70
N LEU A 436 -22.26 23.93 -0.62
CA LEU A 436 -21.28 24.79 0.04
C LEU A 436 -21.08 24.41 1.51
N ARG A 437 -22.15 24.24 2.30
CA ARG A 437 -22.04 23.80 3.70
C ARG A 437 -21.34 22.45 3.84
N GLY A 438 -21.53 21.56 2.88
CA GLY A 438 -20.86 20.26 2.85
C GLY A 438 -19.35 20.39 2.59
N LEU A 439 -18.95 21.24 1.66
CA LEU A 439 -17.55 21.53 1.36
C LEU A 439 -16.85 22.29 2.51
N ASP A 440 -17.52 23.28 3.11
CA ASP A 440 -17.03 24.00 4.28
C ASP A 440 -16.63 23.05 5.41
N LYS A 441 -17.48 22.03 5.68
CA LYS A 441 -17.18 21.01 6.71
C LYS A 441 -15.94 20.17 6.41
N ILE A 442 -15.69 19.84 5.13
CA ILE A 442 -14.51 19.08 4.73
C ILE A 442 -13.24 19.95 4.90
N ILE A 443 -13.34 21.24 4.56
CA ILE A 443 -12.22 22.18 4.64
C ILE A 443 -11.89 22.51 6.10
N GLU A 444 -12.91 22.77 6.94
CA GLU A 444 -12.72 23.17 8.34
C GLU A 444 -12.33 22.00 9.26
N LYS A 445 -12.83 20.81 8.96
CA LYS A 445 -12.61 19.59 9.75
C LYS A 445 -12.33 18.40 8.83
N PRO A 446 -11.14 18.36 8.23
CA PRO A 446 -10.76 17.20 7.43
C PRO A 446 -10.73 15.94 8.30
N PRO A 447 -10.95 14.75 7.72
CA PRO A 447 -10.82 13.48 8.44
C PRO A 447 -9.47 13.35 9.12
N ALA A 448 -9.41 12.66 10.26
CA ALA A 448 -8.16 12.42 10.96
C ALA A 448 -7.19 11.63 10.06
N GLY A 449 -5.95 12.10 9.97
CA GLY A 449 -4.92 11.49 9.10
C GLY A 449 -5.00 11.89 7.63
N SER A 450 -5.92 12.79 7.23
CA SER A 450 -5.97 13.33 5.87
C SER A 450 -4.74 14.16 5.56
N ASN A 451 -4.28 14.06 4.31
CA ASN A 451 -3.21 14.90 3.80
C ASN A 451 -3.73 16.29 3.40
N THR A 452 -2.81 17.22 3.13
CA THR A 452 -3.13 18.58 2.68
C THR A 452 -3.82 18.61 1.31
N GLU A 453 -3.64 17.57 0.49
CA GLU A 453 -4.25 17.45 -0.84
C GLU A 453 -5.78 17.40 -0.76
N LEU A 454 -6.35 16.69 0.23
CA LEU A 454 -7.81 16.63 0.37
C LEU A 454 -8.42 18.01 0.62
N ALA A 455 -7.78 18.82 1.47
CA ALA A 455 -8.23 20.17 1.74
C ALA A 455 -8.10 21.07 0.49
N ALA A 456 -7.01 20.92 -0.25
CA ALA A 456 -6.80 21.63 -1.52
C ALA A 456 -7.85 21.22 -2.57
N GLU A 457 -8.15 19.94 -2.72
CA GLU A 457 -9.21 19.45 -3.61
C GLU A 457 -10.59 20.01 -3.22
N ALA A 458 -10.90 20.06 -1.92
CA ALA A 458 -12.18 20.61 -1.44
C ALA A 458 -12.30 22.11 -1.72
N LEU A 459 -11.21 22.87 -1.58
CA LEU A 459 -11.15 24.28 -1.96
C LEU A 459 -11.35 24.47 -3.46
N VAL A 460 -10.71 23.65 -4.30
CA VAL A 460 -10.93 23.67 -5.77
C VAL A 460 -12.40 23.39 -6.08
N GLN A 461 -13.01 22.37 -5.48
CA GLN A 461 -14.44 22.09 -5.70
C GLN A 461 -15.33 23.26 -5.24
N ARG A 462 -15.01 23.92 -4.14
CA ARG A 462 -15.74 25.09 -3.67
C ARG A 462 -15.55 26.30 -4.60
N SER A 463 -14.37 26.46 -5.18
CA SER A 463 -14.08 27.51 -6.16
C SER A 463 -14.98 27.38 -7.40
N ILE A 464 -15.18 26.15 -7.92
CA ILE A 464 -16.09 25.87 -9.05
C ILE A 464 -17.52 26.30 -8.69
N VAL A 465 -17.98 25.99 -7.48
CA VAL A 465 -19.33 26.42 -7.04
C VAL A 465 -19.41 27.95 -6.95
N TYR A 466 -18.35 28.62 -6.49
CA TYR A 466 -18.32 30.09 -6.46
C TYR A 466 -18.29 30.71 -7.86
N ASP A 467 -17.66 30.06 -8.83
CA ASP A 467 -17.69 30.47 -10.22
C ASP A 467 -19.11 30.43 -10.78
N TRP A 468 -19.83 29.33 -10.61
CA TRP A 468 -21.25 29.21 -11.01
C TRP A 468 -22.16 30.27 -10.37
N LEU A 469 -21.81 30.72 -9.17
CA LEU A 469 -22.51 31.79 -8.46
C LEU A 469 -22.07 33.20 -8.87
N GLY A 470 -21.10 33.32 -9.77
CA GLY A 470 -20.48 34.60 -10.13
C GLY A 470 -19.70 35.28 -9.01
N LYS A 471 -19.32 34.52 -7.95
CA LYS A 471 -18.58 35.03 -6.78
C LYS A 471 -17.06 34.96 -7.01
N ARG A 472 -16.59 35.61 -8.07
CA ARG A 472 -15.21 35.58 -8.54
C ARG A 472 -14.16 35.78 -7.44
N LYS A 473 -14.32 36.77 -6.56
CA LYS A 473 -13.36 37.04 -5.49
C LYS A 473 -13.20 35.84 -4.55
N LYS A 474 -14.30 35.14 -4.24
CA LYS A 474 -14.26 33.93 -3.40
C LYS A 474 -13.64 32.76 -4.13
N MET A 475 -13.95 32.61 -5.42
CA MET A 475 -13.34 31.58 -6.28
C MET A 475 -11.81 31.71 -6.28
N ILE A 476 -11.30 32.92 -6.54
CA ILE A 476 -9.85 33.18 -6.57
C ILE A 476 -9.23 32.91 -5.18
N ALA A 477 -9.85 33.38 -4.11
CA ALA A 477 -9.35 33.15 -2.74
C ALA A 477 -9.22 31.65 -2.39
N ASP A 478 -10.19 30.83 -2.83
CA ASP A 478 -10.14 29.38 -2.64
C ASP A 478 -9.01 28.74 -3.46
N LEU A 479 -8.81 29.18 -4.72
CA LEU A 479 -7.71 28.67 -5.54
C LEU A 479 -6.33 29.07 -5.00
N GLU A 480 -6.19 30.31 -4.49
CA GLU A 480 -4.96 30.77 -3.82
C GLU A 480 -4.69 29.95 -2.55
N ALA A 481 -5.74 29.69 -1.76
CA ALA A 481 -5.60 28.85 -0.56
C ALA A 481 -5.25 27.39 -0.92
N ALA A 482 -5.84 26.84 -1.98
CA ALA A 482 -5.51 25.50 -2.46
C ALA A 482 -4.05 25.42 -2.93
N LEU A 483 -3.58 26.41 -3.67
CA LEU A 483 -2.19 26.45 -4.15
C LEU A 483 -1.18 26.56 -3.00
N LYS A 484 -1.51 27.27 -1.92
CA LYS A 484 -0.66 27.32 -0.71
C LYS A 484 -0.52 25.94 -0.05
N LEU A 485 -1.55 25.11 -0.10
CA LEU A 485 -1.53 23.76 0.46
C LEU A 485 -0.76 22.76 -0.41
N THR A 486 -0.77 22.98 -1.72
CA THR A 486 -0.13 22.11 -2.73
C THR A 486 0.60 22.95 -3.78
N PRO A 487 1.77 23.51 -3.42
CA PRO A 487 2.47 24.51 -4.25
C PRO A 487 2.91 24.00 -5.63
N ASP A 488 3.12 22.69 -5.77
CA ASP A 488 3.60 22.07 -7.02
C ASP A 488 2.48 21.48 -7.88
N ASN A 489 1.22 21.77 -7.57
CA ASN A 489 0.09 21.22 -8.31
C ASN A 489 -0.21 22.04 -9.57
N ALA A 490 0.23 21.51 -10.72
CA ALA A 490 0.05 22.16 -12.03
C ALA A 490 -1.43 22.45 -12.37
N GLN A 491 -2.36 21.58 -11.97
CA GLN A 491 -3.79 21.79 -12.24
C GLN A 491 -4.36 22.99 -11.46
N ILE A 492 -3.96 23.15 -10.20
CA ILE A 492 -4.39 24.30 -9.39
C ILE A 492 -3.74 25.60 -9.91
N MET A 493 -2.45 25.54 -10.29
CA MET A 493 -1.79 26.68 -10.97
C MET A 493 -2.52 27.06 -12.24
N ASN A 494 -2.91 26.09 -13.06
CA ASN A 494 -3.67 26.32 -14.28
C ASN A 494 -5.02 26.98 -13.98
N ASN A 495 -5.79 26.44 -13.04
CA ASN A 495 -7.10 26.97 -12.69
C ASN A 495 -7.03 28.40 -12.14
N LEU A 496 -6.05 28.67 -11.26
CA LEU A 496 -5.82 30.02 -10.74
C LEU A 496 -5.32 30.96 -11.84
N GLY A 497 -4.29 30.55 -12.57
CA GLY A 497 -3.68 31.33 -13.65
C GLY A 497 -4.73 31.75 -14.69
N TYR A 498 -5.51 30.81 -15.23
CA TYR A 498 -6.59 31.11 -16.17
C TYR A 498 -7.64 32.07 -15.57
N SER A 499 -8.02 31.84 -14.30
CA SER A 499 -8.94 32.72 -13.60
C SER A 499 -8.44 34.16 -13.48
N LEU A 500 -7.13 34.36 -13.37
CA LEU A 500 -6.52 35.70 -13.23
C LEU A 500 -6.43 36.45 -14.56
N LEU A 501 -6.42 35.77 -15.72
CA LEU A 501 -6.21 36.40 -17.04
C LEU A 501 -7.23 37.51 -17.37
N SER A 502 -8.44 37.45 -16.82
CA SER A 502 -9.46 38.48 -17.08
C SER A 502 -9.32 39.72 -16.18
N ASP A 503 -8.35 39.76 -15.25
CA ASP A 503 -7.99 40.95 -14.48
C ASP A 503 -6.69 41.52 -15.03
N SER A 504 -6.76 42.65 -15.71
CA SER A 504 -5.58 43.28 -16.32
C SER A 504 -4.46 43.60 -15.34
N LYS A 505 -4.77 43.77 -14.04
CA LYS A 505 -3.79 44.02 -12.98
C LYS A 505 -3.07 42.75 -12.51
N ARG A 506 -3.66 41.57 -12.78
CA ARG A 506 -3.12 40.27 -12.39
C ARG A 506 -2.78 39.37 -13.58
N LEU A 507 -2.82 39.92 -14.80
CA LEU A 507 -2.52 39.17 -16.02
C LEU A 507 -1.12 38.54 -15.98
N ASP A 508 -0.10 39.32 -15.56
CA ASP A 508 1.28 38.82 -15.48
C ASP A 508 1.44 37.74 -14.42
N GLU A 509 0.75 37.85 -13.30
CA GLU A 509 0.71 36.81 -12.26
C GLU A 509 0.07 35.53 -12.80
N GLY A 510 -1.09 35.64 -13.47
CA GLY A 510 -1.74 34.52 -14.11
C GLY A 510 -0.83 33.85 -15.14
N PHE A 511 -0.18 34.64 -15.98
CA PHE A 511 0.76 34.13 -16.98
C PHE A 511 1.93 33.36 -16.36
N ALA A 512 2.54 33.87 -15.30
CA ALA A 512 3.64 33.21 -14.59
C ALA A 512 3.21 31.83 -14.03
N LEU A 513 2.01 31.75 -13.44
CA LEU A 513 1.45 30.48 -12.95
C LEU A 513 1.26 29.47 -14.10
N LEU A 514 0.75 29.93 -15.24
CA LEU A 514 0.53 29.08 -16.42
C LEU A 514 1.86 28.60 -17.03
N GLN A 515 2.89 29.45 -17.05
CA GLN A 515 4.23 29.03 -17.47
C GLN A 515 4.77 27.91 -16.57
N THR A 516 4.62 28.05 -15.24
CA THR A 516 5.05 27.00 -14.29
C THR A 516 4.23 25.72 -14.49
N ALA A 517 2.91 25.83 -14.64
CA ALA A 517 2.05 24.67 -14.91
C ALA A 517 2.48 23.94 -16.19
N TYR A 518 2.82 24.67 -17.24
CA TYR A 518 3.30 24.11 -18.50
C TYR A 518 4.66 23.41 -18.35
N GLN A 519 5.59 23.96 -17.56
CA GLN A 519 6.87 23.30 -17.29
C GLN A 519 6.70 21.96 -16.58
N ILE A 520 5.71 21.87 -15.68
CA ILE A 520 5.42 20.61 -14.95
C ILE A 520 4.71 19.60 -15.85
N ASN A 521 3.75 20.05 -16.66
CA ASN A 521 2.91 19.16 -17.47
C ASN A 521 2.68 19.74 -18.88
N PRO A 522 3.68 19.67 -19.78
CA PRO A 522 3.62 20.27 -21.11
C PRO A 522 2.60 19.61 -22.06
N ASP A 523 2.22 18.36 -21.79
CA ASP A 523 1.30 17.61 -22.63
C ASP A 523 -0.18 17.77 -22.21
N ASP A 524 -0.47 18.52 -21.15
CA ASP A 524 -1.84 18.76 -20.69
C ASP A 524 -2.54 19.76 -21.61
N THR A 525 -3.66 19.32 -22.20
CA THR A 525 -4.41 20.12 -23.17
C THR A 525 -5.03 21.39 -22.56
N ALA A 526 -5.49 21.33 -21.31
CA ALA A 526 -6.06 22.49 -20.63
C ALA A 526 -4.99 23.52 -20.28
N VAL A 527 -3.79 23.07 -19.89
CA VAL A 527 -2.65 23.95 -19.67
C VAL A 527 -2.23 24.63 -20.97
N ASN A 528 -2.18 23.89 -22.07
CA ASN A 528 -1.84 24.44 -23.39
C ASN A 528 -2.88 25.47 -23.85
N ASP A 529 -4.16 25.23 -23.65
CA ASP A 529 -5.20 26.23 -23.94
C ASP A 529 -5.01 27.50 -23.12
N SER A 530 -4.83 27.35 -21.81
CA SER A 530 -4.71 28.48 -20.89
C SER A 530 -3.47 29.33 -21.15
N ILE A 531 -2.30 28.71 -21.39
CA ILE A 531 -1.06 29.46 -21.66
C ILE A 531 -1.11 30.11 -23.06
N GLY A 532 -1.65 29.43 -24.05
CA GLY A 532 -1.85 30.01 -25.36
C GLY A 532 -2.79 31.22 -25.33
N TRP A 533 -3.90 31.12 -24.59
CA TRP A 533 -4.80 32.26 -24.38
C TRP A 533 -4.12 33.42 -23.63
N ALA A 534 -3.25 33.11 -22.65
CA ALA A 534 -2.50 34.14 -21.93
C ALA A 534 -1.50 34.88 -22.84
N TYR A 535 -0.80 34.21 -23.75
CA TYR A 535 0.05 34.85 -24.77
C TYR A 535 -0.75 35.81 -25.64
N TYR A 536 -1.92 35.36 -26.11
CA TYR A 536 -2.80 36.20 -26.91
C TYR A 536 -3.26 37.46 -26.19
N LEU A 537 -3.67 37.33 -24.91
CA LEU A 537 -4.09 38.49 -24.11
C LEU A 537 -2.92 39.45 -23.81
N LYS A 538 -1.69 39.00 -23.85
CA LYS A 538 -0.48 39.83 -23.77
C LYS A 538 -0.09 40.47 -25.10
N GLY A 539 -0.88 40.23 -26.17
CA GLY A 539 -0.64 40.77 -27.50
C GLY A 539 0.28 39.96 -28.41
N ASP A 540 0.68 38.77 -27.96
CA ASP A 540 1.58 37.87 -28.70
C ASP A 540 0.78 36.70 -29.30
N ALA A 541 0.10 36.98 -30.41
CA ALA A 541 -0.71 36.01 -31.14
C ALA A 541 0.15 34.91 -31.83
N GLU A 542 1.39 35.24 -32.22
CA GLU A 542 2.29 34.29 -32.86
C GLU A 542 2.72 33.19 -31.87
N SER A 543 3.14 33.56 -30.67
CA SER A 543 3.50 32.61 -29.60
C SER A 543 2.27 31.84 -29.09
N ALA A 544 1.06 32.38 -29.14
CA ALA A 544 -0.17 31.72 -28.72
C ALA A 544 -0.56 30.53 -29.63
N LEU A 545 -0.31 30.64 -30.92
CA LEU A 545 -0.83 29.72 -31.93
C LEU A 545 -0.41 28.26 -31.74
N PRO A 546 0.85 27.90 -31.50
CA PRO A 546 1.25 26.48 -31.33
C PRO A 546 0.57 25.80 -30.16
N TYR A 547 0.40 26.48 -29.04
CA TYR A 547 -0.25 25.93 -27.85
C TYR A 547 -1.73 25.66 -28.09
N LEU A 548 -2.46 26.63 -28.61
CA LEU A 548 -3.88 26.47 -28.88
C LEU A 548 -4.17 25.45 -29.96
N ARG A 549 -3.30 25.35 -30.97
CA ARG A 549 -3.40 24.33 -32.02
C ARG A 549 -3.20 22.93 -31.39
N TYR A 550 -2.15 22.73 -30.59
CA TYR A 550 -1.91 21.47 -29.89
C TYR A 550 -3.11 21.06 -29.03
N SER A 551 -3.64 21.99 -28.24
CA SER A 551 -4.82 21.74 -27.42
C SER A 551 -6.02 21.31 -28.23
N PHE A 552 -6.35 22.06 -29.30
CA PHE A 552 -7.51 21.77 -30.15
C PHE A 552 -7.37 20.46 -30.93
N GLU A 553 -6.20 20.17 -31.50
CA GLU A 553 -5.94 18.93 -32.24
C GLU A 553 -5.98 17.70 -31.34
N SER A 554 -5.47 17.82 -30.11
CA SER A 554 -5.43 16.71 -29.13
C SER A 554 -6.80 16.49 -28.48
N ARG A 555 -7.52 17.55 -28.14
CA ARG A 555 -8.83 17.49 -27.49
C ARG A 555 -9.73 18.65 -27.95
N PRO A 556 -10.49 18.46 -29.05
CA PRO A 556 -11.36 19.49 -29.55
C PRO A 556 -12.49 19.86 -28.57
N GLU A 557 -12.50 21.11 -28.10
CA GLU A 557 -13.57 21.68 -27.26
C GLU A 557 -14.06 23.03 -27.80
N PRO A 558 -15.34 23.43 -27.55
CA PRO A 558 -15.85 24.69 -28.04
C PRO A 558 -15.09 25.92 -27.55
N GLU A 559 -14.63 25.93 -26.32
CA GLU A 559 -13.86 27.03 -25.75
C GLU A 559 -12.48 27.15 -26.40
N VAL A 560 -11.76 26.01 -26.53
CA VAL A 560 -10.44 25.97 -27.20
C VAL A 560 -10.57 26.43 -28.65
N ALA A 561 -11.64 26.03 -29.34
CA ALA A 561 -11.92 26.51 -30.69
C ALA A 561 -12.17 28.03 -30.74
N ALA A 562 -12.83 28.58 -29.72
CA ALA A 562 -13.01 30.03 -29.62
C ALA A 562 -11.65 30.73 -29.49
N HIS A 563 -10.78 30.27 -28.58
CA HIS A 563 -9.46 30.83 -28.38
C HIS A 563 -8.57 30.70 -29.62
N LEU A 564 -8.50 29.50 -30.22
CA LEU A 564 -7.71 29.28 -31.44
C LEU A 564 -8.20 30.15 -32.62
N GLY A 565 -9.50 30.23 -32.79
CA GLY A 565 -10.07 31.05 -33.83
C GLY A 565 -9.82 32.56 -33.64
N GLU A 566 -9.86 33.07 -32.40
CA GLU A 566 -9.48 34.45 -32.08
C GLU A 566 -8.02 34.74 -32.46
N VAL A 567 -7.10 33.81 -32.14
CA VAL A 567 -5.68 33.97 -32.48
C VAL A 567 -5.47 33.92 -34.00
N LEU A 568 -6.07 32.98 -34.69
CA LEU A 568 -6.02 32.92 -36.17
C LEU A 568 -6.59 34.19 -36.82
N TRP A 569 -7.68 34.69 -36.27
CA TRP A 569 -8.29 35.93 -36.76
C TRP A 569 -7.36 37.15 -36.58
N ALA A 570 -6.72 37.24 -35.41
CA ALA A 570 -5.74 38.31 -35.11
C ALA A 570 -4.50 38.24 -36.01
N LEU A 571 -4.08 37.04 -36.40
CA LEU A 571 -2.98 36.81 -37.37
C LEU A 571 -3.37 37.03 -38.82
N GLY A 572 -4.66 37.38 -39.11
CA GLY A 572 -5.15 37.58 -40.46
C GLY A 572 -5.63 36.32 -41.20
N GLU A 573 -5.52 35.17 -40.55
CA GLU A 573 -5.89 33.85 -41.12
C GLU A 573 -7.41 33.59 -40.97
N ARG A 574 -8.22 34.48 -41.50
CA ARG A 574 -9.68 34.53 -41.26
C ARG A 574 -10.42 33.28 -41.70
N ASP A 575 -10.05 32.71 -42.86
CA ASP A 575 -10.70 31.50 -43.37
C ASP A 575 -10.48 30.33 -42.41
N ARG A 576 -9.26 30.15 -41.91
CA ARG A 576 -8.93 29.13 -40.93
C ARG A 576 -9.64 29.34 -39.58
N ALA A 577 -9.78 30.59 -39.14
CA ALA A 577 -10.56 30.92 -37.96
C ALA A 577 -12.02 30.47 -38.10
N VAL A 578 -12.65 30.78 -39.23
CA VAL A 578 -14.02 30.37 -39.52
C VAL A 578 -14.16 28.85 -39.63
N ASP A 579 -13.17 28.16 -40.20
CA ASP A 579 -13.15 26.70 -40.26
C ASP A 579 -13.11 26.06 -38.87
N VAL A 580 -12.24 26.55 -37.98
CA VAL A 580 -12.15 26.08 -36.57
C VAL A 580 -13.46 26.32 -35.83
N TRP A 581 -14.03 27.51 -35.95
CA TRP A 581 -15.32 27.83 -35.34
C TRP A 581 -16.47 26.98 -35.90
N THR A 582 -16.43 26.64 -37.19
CA THR A 582 -17.43 25.77 -37.83
C THR A 582 -17.33 24.33 -37.32
N GLN A 583 -16.11 23.81 -37.16
CA GLN A 583 -15.89 22.49 -36.54
C GLN A 583 -16.46 22.44 -35.12
N ALA A 584 -16.28 23.49 -34.32
CA ALA A 584 -16.78 23.57 -32.94
C ALA A 584 -18.33 23.54 -32.85
N ALA A 585 -19.04 23.88 -33.92
CA ALA A 585 -20.50 23.79 -33.92
C ALA A 585 -21.04 22.37 -33.64
N HIS A 586 -20.26 21.33 -33.97
CA HIS A 586 -20.60 19.92 -33.77
C HIS A 586 -20.10 19.34 -32.45
N LEU A 587 -19.21 20.03 -31.75
CA LEU A 587 -18.66 19.57 -30.48
C LEU A 587 -19.70 19.62 -29.36
N THR A 588 -19.56 18.71 -28.40
CA THR A 588 -20.32 18.73 -27.15
C THR A 588 -19.60 19.62 -26.12
N GLY A 589 -20.30 20.16 -25.13
CA GLY A 589 -19.74 21.02 -24.09
C GLY A 589 -20.40 22.40 -24.04
N ASP A 590 -19.90 23.27 -23.16
CA ASP A 590 -20.36 24.63 -23.02
C ASP A 590 -19.94 25.46 -24.26
N LYS A 591 -20.88 26.11 -24.86
CA LYS A 591 -20.68 26.94 -26.06
C LYS A 591 -20.84 28.43 -25.78
N LYS A 592 -20.81 28.85 -24.54
CA LYS A 592 -21.03 30.26 -24.19
C LYS A 592 -19.92 31.14 -24.78
N ILE A 593 -18.69 30.88 -24.49
CA ILE A 593 -17.52 31.66 -24.97
C ILE A 593 -17.47 31.61 -26.50
N TRP A 594 -17.65 30.44 -27.10
CA TRP A 594 -17.67 30.27 -28.53
C TRP A 594 -18.78 31.12 -29.21
N ARG A 595 -19.99 31.17 -28.65
CA ARG A 595 -21.08 32.01 -29.19
C ARG A 595 -20.79 33.50 -29.05
N GLU A 596 -20.20 33.90 -27.93
CA GLU A 596 -19.79 35.27 -27.67
C GLU A 596 -18.70 35.73 -28.66
N THR A 597 -17.76 34.85 -28.98
CA THR A 597 -16.71 35.07 -29.98
C THR A 597 -17.29 35.27 -31.36
N LEU A 598 -18.15 34.34 -31.83
CA LEU A 598 -18.82 34.49 -33.14
C LEU A 598 -19.59 35.81 -33.24
N LYS A 599 -20.33 36.17 -32.19
CA LYS A 599 -21.08 37.42 -32.13
C LYS A 599 -20.16 38.65 -32.22
N ARG A 600 -19.03 38.64 -31.55
CA ARG A 600 -18.03 39.73 -31.52
C ARG A 600 -17.46 39.99 -32.91
N HIS A 601 -17.23 38.92 -33.67
CA HIS A 601 -16.69 38.99 -35.03
C HIS A 601 -17.78 39.10 -36.12
N GLY A 602 -19.06 39.12 -35.75
CA GLY A 602 -20.18 39.21 -36.72
C GLY A 602 -20.30 37.97 -37.61
N ILE A 603 -19.78 36.83 -37.15
CA ILE A 603 -19.78 35.58 -37.92
C ILE A 603 -21.11 34.85 -37.78
N THR A 604 -21.76 34.63 -38.90
CA THR A 604 -22.94 33.75 -38.99
C THR A 604 -22.52 32.46 -39.71
N LEU A 605 -22.44 31.37 -38.96
CA LEU A 605 -22.08 30.08 -39.56
C LEU A 605 -23.21 29.56 -40.47
N PRO A 606 -22.87 28.87 -41.58
CA PRO A 606 -23.87 28.26 -42.45
C PRO A 606 -24.77 27.31 -41.66
N LYS A 607 -26.08 27.30 -41.93
CA LYS A 607 -26.99 26.29 -41.36
C LYS A 607 -26.53 24.92 -41.82
N LEU A 608 -26.00 24.15 -40.88
CA LEU A 608 -25.49 22.80 -41.12
C LEU A 608 -26.62 21.91 -41.64
N SER A 609 -26.49 21.41 -42.86
CA SER A 609 -27.36 20.38 -43.38
C SER A 609 -27.26 19.14 -42.50
N ARG A 610 -28.37 18.69 -41.90
CA ARG A 610 -28.41 17.40 -41.18
C ARG A 610 -28.00 16.31 -42.18
N LYS A 611 -26.78 15.73 -42.00
CA LYS A 611 -26.45 14.49 -42.71
C LYS A 611 -27.45 13.41 -42.25
N PRO A 612 -28.04 12.65 -43.18
CA PRO A 612 -28.90 11.54 -42.82
C PRO A 612 -28.07 10.52 -42.04
N ARG A 613 -28.61 10.05 -40.93
CA ARG A 613 -28.05 8.88 -40.18
C ARG A 613 -28.00 7.71 -41.16
N LYS A 614 -26.79 7.18 -41.41
CA LYS A 614 -26.59 5.83 -41.93
C LYS A 614 -26.45 4.86 -40.78
#